data_907f957663edf63b3049e87fe7c1c2aa
#
_entry.id   907f957663edf63b3049e87fe7c1c2aa
#
_cell.length_a   1.000
_cell.length_b   1.000
_cell.length_c   1.000
_cell.angle_alpha   90.00
_cell.angle_beta   90.00
_cell.angle_gamma   90.00
#
_symmetry.space_group_name_H-M   'P 1'
#
loop_
_entity.id
_entity.type
_entity.pdbx_description
1 polymer ?
#
loop_
_entity_poly.entity_id
_entity_poly.type
_entity_poly.pdbx_seq_one_letter_code
_entity_poly.pdbx_strand_id
1 'polypeptide(L)'
;MNVLICDDSGFARKQLARALPADWKVDLHYAANGLEGIEQVLMGHGDLIFLDLTMPEMDGYGVLETLQREGLRNKGIVVSGDIQPEAYQRVMGLGALDFIKKPAAPETLLALLKQHGFWSAEPGNTAATAAAPTSGIVADAGVKITPEIRDVYQELANVSMGQAADLLARLLNAFVVLPIPNVNVLEVSELHMALSAAADSDTLSAVCQGFIGAGIAGEALILFHDSSFKDLAKLMNHQGTLDRTAELELLMDTANVLIGAFLRGYANQLDTPFSQGHPVVLGQHRPINELINTNKSRWRRTLAIEINYRIQDYAVQCDLLLLFTEDSIATMNNKIMHML
;
A
#
# COMPACT_ATOMS: atom_id res chain seq x y z
N MET A 1 -5.41 -30.87 3.52
CA MET A 1 -4.29 -29.93 3.75
C MET A 1 -4.89 -28.60 4.17
N ASN A 2 -4.41 -28.06 5.27
CA ASN A 2 -4.85 -26.78 5.80
C ASN A 2 -4.02 -25.64 5.17
N VAL A 3 -4.68 -24.66 4.58
CA VAL A 3 -4.06 -23.48 3.98
C VAL A 3 -4.51 -22.24 4.74
N LEU A 4 -3.56 -21.51 5.30
CA LEU A 4 -3.80 -20.27 6.02
C LEU A 4 -3.52 -19.07 5.11
N ILE A 5 -4.46 -18.14 5.03
CA ILE A 5 -4.26 -16.83 4.42
C ILE A 5 -4.19 -15.78 5.55
N CYS A 6 -3.01 -15.23 5.76
CA CYS A 6 -2.71 -14.25 6.79
C CYS A 6 -2.45 -12.89 6.15
N ASP A 7 -3.39 -11.96 6.27
CA ASP A 7 -3.40 -10.65 5.64
C ASP A 7 -4.42 -9.77 6.40
N ASP A 8 -4.14 -8.51 6.68
CA ASP A 8 -5.04 -7.65 7.44
C ASP A 8 -6.26 -7.20 6.62
N SER A 9 -6.11 -7.11 5.29
CA SER A 9 -7.20 -6.78 4.39
C SER A 9 -8.15 -7.97 4.14
N GLY A 10 -9.41 -7.81 4.53
CA GLY A 10 -10.46 -8.78 4.23
C GLY A 10 -10.71 -8.92 2.72
N PHE A 11 -10.52 -7.83 1.97
CA PHE A 11 -10.58 -7.84 0.51
C PHE A 11 -9.44 -8.67 -0.08
N ALA A 12 -8.19 -8.45 0.35
CA ALA A 12 -7.03 -9.21 -0.13
C ALA A 12 -7.16 -10.71 0.17
N ARG A 13 -7.63 -11.07 1.37
CA ARG A 13 -7.92 -12.48 1.73
C ARG A 13 -8.91 -13.13 0.77
N LYS A 14 -10.03 -12.44 0.45
CA LYS A 14 -11.04 -12.94 -0.49
C LYS A 14 -10.50 -13.01 -1.91
N GLN A 15 -9.74 -12.00 -2.34
CA GLN A 15 -9.15 -11.96 -3.67
C GLN A 15 -8.18 -13.13 -3.87
N LEU A 16 -7.29 -13.36 -2.90
CA LEU A 16 -6.35 -14.48 -2.93
C LEU A 16 -7.08 -15.83 -2.92
N ALA A 17 -8.09 -16.01 -2.07
CA ALA A 17 -8.88 -17.23 -2.02
C ALA A 17 -9.59 -17.54 -3.37
N ARG A 18 -10.11 -16.50 -4.04
CA ARG A 18 -10.71 -16.63 -5.39
C ARG A 18 -9.69 -16.96 -6.49
N ALA A 19 -8.42 -16.54 -6.30
CA ALA A 19 -7.35 -16.79 -7.26
C ALA A 19 -6.77 -18.22 -7.15
N LEU A 20 -7.06 -18.95 -6.08
CA LEU A 20 -6.65 -20.34 -5.91
C LEU A 20 -7.41 -21.28 -6.89
N PRO A 21 -6.81 -22.42 -7.31
CA PRO A 21 -7.49 -23.35 -8.18
C PRO A 21 -8.79 -23.88 -7.58
N ALA A 22 -9.89 -23.79 -8.30
CA ALA A 22 -11.22 -24.20 -7.81
C ALA A 22 -11.34 -25.70 -7.50
N ASP A 23 -10.50 -26.53 -8.12
CA ASP A 23 -10.40 -27.97 -7.92
C ASP A 23 -9.42 -28.39 -6.82
N TRP A 24 -8.75 -27.41 -6.19
CA TRP A 24 -7.80 -27.67 -5.12
C TRP A 24 -8.51 -27.97 -3.80
N LYS A 25 -8.52 -29.23 -3.40
CA LYS A 25 -9.20 -29.69 -2.18
C LYS A 25 -8.37 -29.35 -0.94
N VAL A 26 -8.62 -28.17 -0.38
CA VAL A 26 -7.96 -27.65 0.84
C VAL A 26 -8.98 -27.05 1.79
N ASP A 27 -8.64 -27.04 3.07
CA ASP A 27 -9.37 -26.33 4.10
C ASP A 27 -8.73 -24.95 4.28
N LEU A 28 -9.48 -23.88 3.95
CA LEU A 28 -9.00 -22.50 4.05
C LEU A 28 -9.26 -21.93 5.44
N HIS A 29 -8.21 -21.37 6.02
CA HIS A 29 -8.22 -20.65 7.28
C HIS A 29 -7.75 -19.22 7.06
N TYR A 30 -8.13 -18.29 7.93
CA TYR A 30 -7.85 -16.88 7.78
C TYR A 30 -7.32 -16.29 9.08
N ALA A 31 -6.42 -15.32 8.97
CA ALA A 31 -5.93 -14.50 10.06
C ALA A 31 -5.82 -13.05 9.59
N ALA A 32 -6.14 -12.09 10.47
CA ALA A 32 -6.12 -10.67 10.15
C ALA A 32 -4.84 -9.94 10.64
N ASN A 33 -3.95 -10.64 11.30
CA ASN A 33 -2.64 -10.16 11.74
C ASN A 33 -1.71 -11.34 12.03
N GLY A 34 -0.44 -11.05 12.27
CA GLY A 34 0.55 -12.09 12.50
C GLY A 34 0.35 -12.88 13.80
N LEU A 35 -0.21 -12.26 14.86
CA LEU A 35 -0.50 -12.98 16.11
C LEU A 35 -1.56 -14.05 15.91
N GLU A 36 -2.69 -13.68 15.27
CA GLU A 36 -3.72 -14.64 14.88
C GLU A 36 -3.15 -15.71 13.95
N GLY A 37 -2.25 -15.32 13.02
CA GLY A 37 -1.56 -16.25 12.13
C GLY A 37 -0.80 -17.33 12.89
N ILE A 38 -0.01 -16.96 13.89
CA ILE A 38 0.72 -17.90 14.75
C ILE A 38 -0.25 -18.79 15.54
N GLU A 39 -1.34 -18.24 16.08
CA GLU A 39 -2.35 -19.03 16.78
C GLU A 39 -2.96 -20.11 15.87
N GLN A 40 -3.33 -19.77 14.63
CA GLN A 40 -3.84 -20.71 13.65
C GLN A 40 -2.83 -21.82 13.34
N VAL A 41 -1.55 -21.46 13.19
CA VAL A 41 -0.45 -22.42 12.97
C VAL A 41 -0.34 -23.41 14.15
N LEU A 42 -0.40 -22.92 15.38
CA LEU A 42 -0.35 -23.76 16.58
C LEU A 42 -1.56 -24.71 16.70
N MET A 43 -2.69 -24.32 16.16
CA MET A 43 -3.88 -25.18 16.03
C MET A 43 -3.77 -26.22 14.89
N GLY A 44 -2.69 -26.19 14.09
CA GLY A 44 -2.49 -27.09 12.96
C GLY A 44 -3.17 -26.63 11.66
N HIS A 45 -3.54 -25.36 11.57
CA HIS A 45 -4.25 -24.79 10.42
C HIS A 45 -3.31 -24.11 9.38
N GLY A 46 -2.06 -24.49 9.31
CA GLY A 46 -1.07 -23.81 8.47
C GLY A 46 -0.06 -24.78 7.83
N ASP A 47 -0.50 -25.83 7.13
CA ASP A 47 0.42 -26.68 6.35
C ASP A 47 1.11 -25.85 5.25
N LEU A 48 0.38 -24.90 4.67
CA LEU A 48 0.84 -23.84 3.78
C LEU A 48 0.26 -22.51 4.25
N ILE A 49 1.10 -21.47 4.28
CA ILE A 49 0.71 -20.12 4.70
C ILE A 49 0.95 -19.17 3.54
N PHE A 50 -0.08 -18.43 3.11
CA PHE A 50 0.08 -17.22 2.35
C PHE A 50 0.12 -16.05 3.31
N LEU A 51 1.21 -15.27 3.29
CA LEU A 51 1.55 -14.32 4.34
C LEU A 51 1.78 -12.93 3.75
N ASP A 52 0.99 -11.95 4.17
CA ASP A 52 1.32 -10.55 3.90
C ASP A 52 2.43 -10.05 4.83
N LEU A 53 3.19 -9.04 4.36
CA LEU A 53 4.27 -8.43 5.14
C LEU A 53 3.78 -7.26 5.98
N THR A 54 2.81 -6.49 5.50
CA THR A 54 2.39 -5.23 6.13
C THR A 54 1.09 -5.43 6.90
N MET A 55 1.18 -5.85 8.15
CA MET A 55 0.04 -6.11 9.02
C MET A 55 0.19 -5.43 10.39
N PRO A 56 -0.93 -5.08 11.07
CA PRO A 56 -0.90 -4.55 12.42
C PRO A 56 -0.46 -5.62 13.45
N GLU A 57 -0.09 -5.18 14.64
CA GLU A 57 0.29 -5.98 15.82
C GLU A 57 1.54 -6.82 15.61
N MET A 58 1.57 -7.71 14.65
CA MET A 58 2.73 -8.49 14.21
C MET A 58 2.75 -8.52 12.69
N ASP A 59 3.81 -8.02 12.09
CA ASP A 59 4.04 -8.03 10.66
C ASP A 59 4.48 -9.42 10.14
N GLY A 60 4.54 -9.60 8.83
CA GLY A 60 4.90 -10.89 8.24
C GLY A 60 6.35 -11.31 8.52
N TYR A 61 7.26 -10.35 8.73
CA TYR A 61 8.62 -10.66 9.14
C TYR A 61 8.65 -11.30 10.54
N GLY A 62 7.89 -10.72 11.49
CA GLY A 62 7.74 -11.26 12.84
C GLY A 62 7.10 -12.65 12.86
N VAL A 63 6.18 -12.92 11.94
CA VAL A 63 5.62 -14.29 11.76
C VAL A 63 6.70 -15.25 11.33
N LEU A 64 7.46 -14.94 10.27
CA LEU A 64 8.54 -15.81 9.77
C LEU A 64 9.63 -16.04 10.83
N GLU A 65 10.05 -14.99 11.54
CA GLU A 65 11.01 -15.09 12.64
C GLU A 65 10.49 -15.98 13.77
N THR A 66 9.20 -15.89 14.10
CA THR A 66 8.59 -16.72 15.14
C THR A 66 8.50 -18.19 14.70
N LEU A 67 8.08 -18.47 13.47
CA LEU A 67 8.03 -19.82 12.91
C LEU A 67 9.42 -20.46 12.92
N GLN A 68 10.46 -19.72 12.54
CA GLN A 68 11.83 -20.18 12.54
C GLN A 68 12.34 -20.47 13.95
N ARG A 69 12.12 -19.54 14.90
CA ARG A 69 12.55 -19.67 16.29
C ARG A 69 11.92 -20.85 17.02
N GLU A 70 10.62 -21.05 16.80
CA GLU A 70 9.85 -22.14 17.43
C GLU A 70 10.03 -23.49 16.70
N GLY A 71 10.79 -23.52 15.61
CA GLY A 71 11.05 -24.75 14.84
C GLY A 71 9.79 -25.29 14.15
N LEU A 72 8.81 -24.45 13.89
CA LEU A 72 7.56 -24.81 13.21
C LEU A 72 7.83 -25.00 11.71
N ARG A 73 7.61 -26.22 11.19
CA ARG A 73 7.92 -26.57 9.80
C ARG A 73 6.77 -26.20 8.85
N ASN A 74 6.32 -24.96 8.92
CA ASN A 74 5.29 -24.44 8.04
C ASN A 74 5.93 -23.91 6.75
N LYS A 75 5.20 -24.01 5.64
CA LYS A 75 5.64 -23.53 4.35
C LYS A 75 5.00 -22.18 4.09
N GLY A 76 5.75 -21.10 4.26
CA GLY A 76 5.27 -19.73 4.06
C GLY A 76 5.58 -19.24 2.64
N ILE A 77 4.56 -18.85 1.90
CA ILE A 77 4.67 -18.08 0.65
C ILE A 77 4.26 -16.65 0.99
N VAL A 78 5.18 -15.73 0.79
CA VAL A 78 4.91 -14.30 1.02
C VAL A 78 4.10 -13.74 -0.15
N VAL A 79 3.02 -13.00 0.14
CA VAL A 79 2.18 -12.31 -0.85
C VAL A 79 2.10 -10.85 -0.43
N SER A 80 2.89 -9.98 -1.06
CA SER A 80 3.03 -8.60 -0.57
C SER A 80 2.99 -7.54 -1.66
N GLY A 81 2.53 -6.33 -1.27
CA GLY A 81 2.68 -5.11 -2.04
C GLY A 81 4.12 -4.58 -2.02
N ASP A 82 4.88 -4.86 -0.97
CA ASP A 82 6.29 -4.51 -0.87
C ASP A 82 7.13 -5.38 -1.81
N ILE A 83 7.66 -4.77 -2.85
CA ILE A 83 8.43 -5.45 -3.90
C ILE A 83 9.91 -5.04 -3.91
N GLN A 84 10.38 -4.43 -2.83
CA GLN A 84 11.78 -4.03 -2.69
C GLN A 84 12.70 -5.28 -2.73
N PRO A 85 13.86 -5.21 -3.42
CA PRO A 85 14.79 -6.34 -3.47
C PRO A 85 15.24 -6.82 -2.09
N GLU A 86 15.38 -5.91 -1.14
CA GLU A 86 15.79 -6.22 0.23
C GLU A 86 14.69 -6.95 1.01
N ALA A 87 13.41 -6.56 0.81
CA ALA A 87 12.27 -7.29 1.37
C ALA A 87 12.27 -8.76 0.92
N TYR A 88 12.45 -8.99 -0.40
CA TYR A 88 12.59 -10.33 -0.95
C TYR A 88 13.74 -11.11 -0.30
N GLN A 89 14.95 -10.53 -0.23
CA GLN A 89 16.11 -11.18 0.36
C GLN A 89 15.88 -11.51 1.84
N ARG A 90 15.29 -10.59 2.59
CA ARG A 90 14.99 -10.75 4.02
C ARG A 90 14.02 -11.91 4.26
N VAL A 91 12.92 -12.00 3.54
CA VAL A 91 11.95 -13.08 3.74
C VAL A 91 12.49 -14.44 3.32
N MET A 92 13.27 -14.50 2.23
CA MET A 92 13.94 -15.74 1.82
C MET A 92 14.98 -16.18 2.86
N GLY A 93 15.71 -15.24 3.47
CA GLY A 93 16.65 -15.50 4.58
C GLY A 93 15.95 -16.00 5.85
N LEU A 94 14.70 -15.62 6.09
CA LEU A 94 13.85 -16.09 7.19
C LEU A 94 13.13 -17.41 6.88
N GLY A 95 13.40 -18.02 5.72
CA GLY A 95 12.87 -19.34 5.38
C GLY A 95 11.54 -19.34 4.65
N ALA A 96 11.11 -18.23 4.08
CA ALA A 96 9.97 -18.21 3.16
C ALA A 96 10.25 -19.14 1.97
N LEU A 97 9.23 -19.86 1.54
CA LEU A 97 9.31 -20.80 0.43
C LEU A 97 9.38 -20.08 -0.91
N ASP A 98 8.61 -19.00 -1.04
CA ASP A 98 8.55 -18.17 -2.24
C ASP A 98 7.92 -16.81 -1.94
N PHE A 99 7.90 -15.95 -2.97
CA PHE A 99 7.39 -14.59 -2.88
C PHE A 99 6.52 -14.24 -4.09
N ILE A 100 5.33 -13.70 -3.85
CA ILE A 100 4.38 -13.25 -4.86
C ILE A 100 4.08 -11.77 -4.66
N LYS A 101 4.15 -11.00 -5.73
CA LYS A 101 3.74 -9.61 -5.75
C LYS A 101 2.21 -9.50 -5.78
N LYS A 102 1.61 -8.64 -4.95
CA LYS A 102 0.21 -8.23 -5.04
C LYS A 102 -0.06 -7.32 -6.26
N PRO A 103 -1.24 -7.47 -6.92
CA PRO A 103 -2.22 -8.52 -6.74
C PRO A 103 -1.71 -9.86 -7.28
N ALA A 104 -1.99 -10.95 -6.56
CA ALA A 104 -1.54 -12.29 -6.95
C ALA A 104 -2.34 -12.80 -8.16
N ALA A 105 -1.69 -12.84 -9.33
CA ALA A 105 -2.32 -13.36 -10.55
C ALA A 105 -2.57 -14.88 -10.43
N PRO A 106 -3.76 -15.39 -10.83
CA PRO A 106 -4.08 -16.81 -10.74
C PRO A 106 -3.07 -17.72 -11.42
N GLU A 107 -2.52 -17.30 -12.57
CA GLU A 107 -1.51 -18.04 -13.32
C GLU A 107 -0.19 -18.18 -12.55
N THR A 108 0.21 -17.11 -11.86
CA THR A 108 1.42 -17.08 -11.03
C THR A 108 1.26 -18.01 -9.82
N LEU A 109 0.11 -17.93 -9.13
CA LEU A 109 -0.24 -18.81 -8.02
C LEU A 109 -0.21 -20.28 -8.46
N LEU A 110 -0.87 -20.59 -9.56
CA LEU A 110 -0.95 -21.93 -10.11
C LEU A 110 0.44 -22.49 -10.45
N ALA A 111 1.29 -21.70 -11.12
CA ALA A 111 2.64 -22.10 -11.48
C ALA A 111 3.46 -22.41 -10.23
N LEU A 112 3.35 -21.59 -9.20
CA LEU A 112 4.09 -21.72 -7.95
C LEU A 112 3.61 -22.93 -7.12
N LEU A 113 2.29 -23.16 -7.03
CA LEU A 113 1.73 -24.33 -6.37
C LEU A 113 2.17 -25.64 -7.05
N LYS A 114 2.27 -25.65 -8.38
CA LYS A 114 2.84 -26.78 -9.14
C LYS A 114 4.32 -26.97 -8.87
N GLN A 115 5.10 -25.89 -8.90
CA GLN A 115 6.56 -25.92 -8.68
C GLN A 115 6.90 -26.51 -7.33
N HIS A 116 6.14 -26.16 -6.29
CA HIS A 116 6.38 -26.66 -4.92
C HIS A 116 5.61 -27.94 -4.57
N GLY A 117 4.89 -28.52 -5.53
CA GLY A 117 4.20 -29.82 -5.37
C GLY A 117 2.95 -29.77 -4.49
N PHE A 118 2.34 -28.60 -4.29
CA PHE A 118 1.09 -28.46 -3.54
C PHE A 118 -0.15 -28.79 -4.37
N TRP A 119 -0.06 -28.60 -5.67
CA TRP A 119 -1.15 -28.88 -6.60
C TRP A 119 -0.65 -29.55 -7.87
N SER A 120 -1.34 -30.59 -8.29
CA SER A 120 -1.12 -31.27 -9.58
C SER A 120 -2.45 -31.35 -10.30
N ALA A 121 -2.53 -30.88 -11.55
CA ALA A 121 -3.71 -31.06 -12.36
C ALA A 121 -3.98 -32.54 -12.60
N GLU A 122 -5.09 -33.06 -12.14
CA GLU A 122 -5.63 -34.30 -12.72
C GLU A 122 -6.11 -33.97 -14.14
N PRO A 123 -5.82 -34.79 -15.16
CA PRO A 123 -6.28 -34.54 -16.51
C PRO A 123 -7.79 -34.81 -16.57
N GLY A 124 -8.61 -33.80 -16.43
CA GLY A 124 -10.04 -33.92 -16.58
C GLY A 124 -10.87 -32.76 -16.07
N ASN A 125 -11.23 -31.91 -17.01
CA ASN A 125 -12.36 -30.96 -16.96
C ASN A 125 -12.05 -29.50 -16.69
N THR A 126 -11.67 -28.80 -17.76
CA THR A 126 -11.75 -27.34 -17.86
C THR A 126 -13.22 -26.93 -18.07
N ALA A 127 -13.90 -26.55 -17.01
CA ALA A 127 -15.14 -25.80 -17.09
C ALA A 127 -15.03 -24.60 -16.17
N ALA A 128 -14.57 -23.49 -16.69
CA ALA A 128 -14.65 -22.20 -16.05
C ALA A 128 -16.13 -21.79 -16.00
N THR A 129 -16.76 -21.90 -14.85
CA THR A 129 -18.04 -21.25 -14.57
C THR A 129 -17.74 -19.85 -14.01
N ALA A 130 -17.76 -18.87 -14.90
CA ALA A 130 -17.86 -17.48 -14.51
C ALA A 130 -19.21 -17.27 -13.80
N ALA A 131 -19.19 -16.97 -12.51
CA ALA A 131 -20.36 -16.50 -11.79
C ALA A 131 -20.66 -15.07 -12.27
N ALA A 132 -21.87 -14.90 -12.84
CA ALA A 132 -22.37 -13.60 -13.28
C ALA A 132 -22.59 -12.66 -12.08
N PRO A 133 -22.33 -11.35 -12.24
CA PRO A 133 -22.61 -10.39 -11.19
C PRO A 133 -24.11 -10.23 -11.04
N THR A 134 -24.62 -10.41 -9.84
CA THR A 134 -25.98 -10.02 -9.45
C THR A 134 -26.05 -8.49 -9.39
N SER A 135 -26.75 -7.91 -10.32
CA SER A 135 -27.14 -6.51 -10.29
C SER A 135 -28.09 -6.26 -9.11
N GLY A 136 -27.71 -5.37 -8.22
CA GLY A 136 -28.54 -4.97 -7.10
C GLY A 136 -28.25 -3.57 -6.60
N ILE A 137 -29.17 -2.66 -6.91
CA ILE A 137 -29.57 -1.48 -6.12
C ILE A 137 -28.65 -0.24 -6.23
N VAL A 138 -29.10 0.68 -7.08
CA VAL A 138 -28.80 2.11 -6.97
C VAL A 138 -29.59 2.65 -5.78
N ALA A 139 -28.92 2.96 -4.68
CA ALA A 139 -29.48 3.74 -3.59
C ALA A 139 -28.73 5.07 -3.54
N ASP A 140 -29.49 6.12 -3.78
CA ASP A 140 -29.14 7.50 -3.44
C ASP A 140 -28.86 7.59 -1.94
N ALA A 141 -27.62 7.82 -1.57
CA ALA A 141 -27.22 8.17 -0.20
C ALA A 141 -25.87 8.87 -0.26
N GLY A 142 -25.79 9.99 0.41
CA GLY A 142 -24.55 10.74 0.58
C GLY A 142 -23.35 9.83 0.81
N VAL A 143 -22.22 10.20 0.25
CA VAL A 143 -20.98 9.43 0.13
C VAL A 143 -20.56 8.82 1.46
N LYS A 144 -21.07 7.62 1.76
CA LYS A 144 -20.65 6.83 2.92
C LYS A 144 -19.65 5.79 2.44
N ILE A 145 -18.45 5.82 3.00
CA ILE A 145 -17.48 4.73 2.84
C ILE A 145 -17.80 3.69 3.90
N THR A 146 -18.27 2.51 3.45
CA THR A 146 -18.45 1.37 4.35
C THR A 146 -17.09 0.79 4.78
N PRO A 147 -17.02 0.02 5.87
CA PRO A 147 -15.77 -0.66 6.26
C PRO A 147 -15.17 -1.49 5.13
N GLU A 148 -15.99 -2.18 4.34
CA GLU A 148 -15.54 -3.02 3.22
C GLU A 148 -14.92 -2.18 2.10
N ILE A 149 -15.53 -1.04 1.75
CA ILE A 149 -15.00 -0.10 0.75
C ILE A 149 -13.71 0.53 1.24
N ARG A 150 -13.62 0.86 2.53
CA ARG A 150 -12.38 1.38 3.14
C ARG A 150 -11.24 0.37 3.05
N ASP A 151 -11.51 -0.90 3.34
CA ASP A 151 -10.57 -2.01 3.23
C ASP A 151 -10.01 -2.11 1.79
N VAL A 152 -10.88 -2.00 0.77
CA VAL A 152 -10.41 -1.96 -0.62
C VAL A 152 -9.51 -0.75 -0.90
N TYR A 153 -9.89 0.45 -0.46
CA TYR A 153 -9.05 1.64 -0.63
C TYR A 153 -7.68 1.47 0.03
N GLN A 154 -7.66 0.89 1.23
CA GLN A 154 -6.43 0.63 1.97
C GLN A 154 -5.55 -0.38 1.23
N GLU A 155 -6.11 -1.46 0.69
CA GLU A 155 -5.35 -2.45 -0.09
C GLU A 155 -4.82 -1.86 -1.40
N LEU A 156 -5.62 -1.09 -2.15
CA LEU A 156 -5.15 -0.37 -3.34
C LEU A 156 -3.98 0.58 -3.00
N ALA A 157 -4.07 1.27 -1.87
CA ALA A 157 -3.02 2.15 -1.40
C ALA A 157 -1.76 1.35 -0.98
N ASN A 158 -1.93 0.22 -0.29
CA ASN A 158 -0.84 -0.65 0.15
C ASN A 158 0.00 -1.16 -1.04
N VAL A 159 -0.65 -1.69 -2.06
CA VAL A 159 0.02 -2.15 -3.29
C VAL A 159 0.72 -0.99 -4.04
N SER A 160 0.08 0.18 -4.11
CA SER A 160 0.64 1.36 -4.79
C SER A 160 1.82 1.94 -4.03
N MET A 161 1.73 1.95 -2.71
CA MET A 161 2.79 2.36 -1.78
C MET A 161 4.04 1.50 -1.95
N GLY A 162 3.89 0.17 -2.04
CA GLY A 162 5.01 -0.75 -2.26
C GLY A 162 5.73 -0.49 -3.59
N GLN A 163 4.99 -0.17 -4.66
CA GLN A 163 5.59 0.19 -5.95
C GLN A 163 6.37 1.51 -5.88
N ALA A 164 5.84 2.49 -5.16
CA ALA A 164 6.52 3.77 -4.97
C ALA A 164 7.78 3.60 -4.11
N ALA A 165 7.70 2.79 -3.07
CA ALA A 165 8.82 2.48 -2.20
C ALA A 165 9.95 1.73 -2.91
N ASP A 166 9.65 0.78 -3.80
CA ASP A 166 10.68 0.10 -4.61
C ASP A 166 11.47 1.11 -5.47
N LEU A 167 10.80 2.07 -6.10
CA LEU A 167 11.49 3.10 -6.88
C LEU A 167 12.32 4.04 -5.99
N LEU A 168 11.78 4.44 -4.83
CA LEU A 168 12.50 5.27 -3.88
C LEU A 168 13.72 4.52 -3.31
N ALA A 169 13.56 3.26 -2.94
CA ALA A 169 14.66 2.42 -2.44
C ALA A 169 15.79 2.28 -3.45
N ARG A 170 15.47 2.12 -4.74
CA ARG A 170 16.47 2.09 -5.81
C ARG A 170 17.16 3.44 -6.01
N LEU A 171 16.42 4.54 -5.92
CA LEU A 171 16.98 5.89 -6.02
C LEU A 171 17.96 6.18 -4.88
N LEU A 172 17.58 5.83 -3.66
CA LEU A 172 18.34 6.11 -2.45
C LEU A 172 19.35 5.02 -2.09
N ASN A 173 19.27 3.84 -2.73
CA ASN A 173 20.01 2.64 -2.37
C ASN A 173 19.88 2.32 -0.86
N ALA A 174 18.65 2.41 -0.34
CA ALA A 174 18.31 2.21 1.07
C ALA A 174 16.91 1.61 1.19
N PHE A 175 16.67 0.83 2.25
CA PHE A 175 15.38 0.20 2.48
C PHE A 175 14.34 1.22 2.97
N VAL A 176 13.16 1.21 2.33
CA VAL A 176 12.02 2.05 2.69
C VAL A 176 11.08 1.27 3.59
N VAL A 177 10.87 1.74 4.82
CA VAL A 177 9.94 1.14 5.75
C VAL A 177 8.51 1.52 5.36
N LEU A 178 7.67 0.52 5.12
CA LEU A 178 6.28 0.72 4.71
C LEU A 178 5.36 0.70 5.92
N PRO A 179 4.56 1.77 6.14
CA PRO A 179 3.50 1.79 7.13
C PRO A 179 2.24 1.11 6.57
N ILE A 180 1.24 0.95 7.44
CA ILE A 180 -0.12 0.66 6.99
C ILE A 180 -0.75 1.98 6.52
N PRO A 181 -1.26 2.09 5.27
CA PRO A 181 -1.90 3.30 4.79
C PRO A 181 -3.14 3.65 5.61
N ASN A 182 -3.29 4.93 5.95
CA ASN A 182 -4.45 5.43 6.66
C ASN A 182 -5.47 6.00 5.66
N VAL A 183 -6.70 5.48 5.65
CA VAL A 183 -7.75 5.89 4.71
C VAL A 183 -8.94 6.46 5.48
N ASN A 184 -9.21 7.74 5.28
CA ASN A 184 -10.30 8.45 5.96
C ASN A 184 -11.07 9.37 5.01
N VAL A 185 -12.36 9.58 5.31
CA VAL A 185 -13.11 10.72 4.76
C VAL A 185 -13.07 11.83 5.78
N LEU A 186 -12.41 12.90 5.43
CA LEU A 186 -12.18 14.04 6.32
C LEU A 186 -12.94 15.26 5.83
N GLU A 187 -13.47 16.04 6.76
CA GLU A 187 -13.78 17.43 6.51
C GLU A 187 -12.50 18.28 6.57
N VAL A 188 -12.48 19.42 5.89
CA VAL A 188 -11.28 20.28 5.81
C VAL A 188 -10.74 20.67 7.19
N SER A 189 -11.64 20.86 8.16
CA SER A 189 -11.27 21.15 9.56
C SER A 189 -10.55 20.00 10.25
N GLU A 190 -10.97 18.77 9.96
CA GLU A 190 -10.38 17.54 10.52
C GLU A 190 -9.02 17.25 9.90
N LEU A 191 -8.89 17.46 8.57
CA LEU A 191 -7.61 17.39 7.87
C LEU A 191 -6.59 18.36 8.48
N HIS A 192 -7.04 19.59 8.75
CA HIS A 192 -6.17 20.60 9.39
C HIS A 192 -5.72 20.16 10.78
N MET A 193 -6.62 19.59 11.58
CA MET A 193 -6.28 19.11 12.93
C MET A 193 -5.33 17.90 12.86
N ALA A 194 -5.60 16.95 11.98
CA ALA A 194 -4.74 15.76 11.82
C ALA A 194 -3.31 16.13 11.40
N LEU A 195 -3.19 17.02 10.42
CA LEU A 195 -1.88 17.50 9.95
C LEU A 195 -1.18 18.40 11.01
N SER A 196 -1.94 19.20 11.77
CA SER A 196 -1.38 20.04 12.83
C SER A 196 -0.89 19.23 14.03
N ALA A 197 -1.54 18.12 14.33
CA ALA A 197 -1.13 17.22 15.41
C ALA A 197 0.17 16.45 15.08
N ALA A 198 0.43 16.20 13.80
CA ALA A 198 1.67 15.55 13.34
C ALA A 198 2.90 16.49 13.37
N ALA A 199 2.70 17.80 13.54
CA ALA A 199 3.74 18.83 13.35
C ALA A 199 4.17 19.55 14.62
N ASP A 200 4.36 18.82 15.71
CA ASP A 200 4.54 19.42 17.06
C ASP A 200 5.85 20.26 17.24
N SER A 201 6.80 20.29 16.30
CA SER A 201 8.01 21.14 16.42
C SER A 201 8.82 21.37 15.14
N ASP A 202 8.61 20.64 14.04
CA ASP A 202 9.48 20.73 12.86
C ASP A 202 8.89 21.63 11.79
N THR A 203 9.77 22.36 11.10
CA THR A 203 9.42 22.99 9.83
C THR A 203 9.37 21.95 8.74
N LEU A 204 8.47 22.16 7.77
CA LEU A 204 8.22 21.27 6.67
C LEU A 204 8.43 21.98 5.33
N SER A 205 8.84 21.20 4.36
CA SER A 205 8.85 21.59 2.96
C SER A 205 7.80 20.77 2.20
N ALA A 206 7.00 21.41 1.36
CA ALA A 206 5.85 20.77 0.75
C ALA A 206 5.76 20.98 -0.75
N VAL A 207 5.39 19.89 -1.45
CA VAL A 207 5.08 19.88 -2.89
C VAL A 207 3.66 19.34 -3.08
N CYS A 208 2.92 19.98 -3.97
CA CYS A 208 1.59 19.55 -4.39
C CYS A 208 1.57 19.27 -5.88
N GLN A 209 0.88 18.21 -6.29
CA GLN A 209 0.68 17.85 -7.70
C GLN A 209 -0.77 17.41 -7.92
N GLY A 210 -1.50 18.14 -8.75
CA GLY A 210 -2.85 17.76 -9.15
C GLY A 210 -2.86 16.57 -10.11
N PHE A 211 -3.89 15.75 -10.05
CA PHE A 211 -4.13 14.65 -10.99
C PHE A 211 -5.62 14.53 -11.35
N ILE A 212 -5.87 14.03 -12.57
CA ILE A 212 -7.23 13.84 -13.08
C ILE A 212 -7.29 12.68 -14.08
N GLY A 213 -8.37 11.91 -14.05
CA GLY A 213 -8.66 10.86 -15.06
C GLY A 213 -10.02 10.22 -14.86
N ALA A 214 -10.79 10.03 -15.94
CA ALA A 214 -12.08 9.31 -15.98
C ALA A 214 -13.06 9.69 -14.85
N GLY A 215 -13.22 10.98 -14.56
CA GLY A 215 -14.14 11.47 -13.52
C GLY A 215 -13.57 11.39 -12.10
N ILE A 216 -12.31 11.06 -11.94
CA ILE A 216 -11.58 11.08 -10.68
C ILE A 216 -10.58 12.23 -10.74
N ALA A 217 -10.61 13.11 -9.75
CA ALA A 217 -9.68 14.23 -9.62
C ALA A 217 -9.21 14.36 -8.18
N GLY A 218 -7.99 14.81 -8.00
CA GLY A 218 -7.41 14.97 -6.69
C GLY A 218 -6.08 15.73 -6.70
N GLU A 219 -5.52 15.85 -5.53
CA GLU A 219 -4.19 16.43 -5.29
C GLU A 219 -3.35 15.45 -4.46
N ALA A 220 -2.10 15.27 -4.87
CA ALA A 220 -1.10 14.55 -4.10
C ALA A 220 -0.15 15.56 -3.47
N LEU A 221 -0.01 15.50 -2.14
CA LEU A 221 0.89 16.34 -1.37
C LEU A 221 2.02 15.49 -0.81
N ILE A 222 3.24 15.97 -0.92
CA ILE A 222 4.36 15.47 -0.13
C ILE A 222 4.75 16.53 0.89
N LEU A 223 4.76 16.10 2.15
CA LEU A 223 5.27 16.88 3.28
C LEU A 223 6.61 16.27 3.69
N PHE A 224 7.65 17.02 3.61
CA PHE A 224 9.01 16.59 3.90
C PHE A 224 9.51 17.29 5.17
N HIS A 225 9.94 16.50 6.14
CA HIS A 225 10.55 17.04 7.37
C HIS A 225 11.91 17.65 7.04
N ASP A 226 12.13 18.91 7.40
CA ASP A 226 13.36 19.63 7.07
C ASP A 226 14.62 18.97 7.66
N SER A 227 14.47 18.28 8.80
CA SER A 227 15.52 17.45 9.40
C SER A 227 16.04 16.34 8.49
N SER A 228 15.24 15.93 7.50
CA SER A 228 15.54 14.84 6.57
C SER A 228 16.52 15.22 5.45
N PHE A 229 16.65 16.52 5.11
CA PHE A 229 17.44 16.94 3.94
C PHE A 229 18.90 16.54 4.01
N LYS A 230 19.50 16.59 5.20
CA LYS A 230 20.91 16.22 5.38
C LYS A 230 21.21 14.77 5.02
N ASP A 231 20.35 13.85 5.45
CA ASP A 231 20.53 12.44 5.16
C ASP A 231 20.07 12.09 3.74
N LEU A 232 19.03 12.75 3.24
CA LEU A 232 18.61 12.64 1.86
C LEU A 232 19.72 13.08 0.88
N ALA A 233 20.40 14.20 1.14
CA ALA A 233 21.53 14.66 0.34
C ALA A 233 22.66 13.62 0.28
N LYS A 234 22.96 12.96 1.41
CA LYS A 234 23.95 11.86 1.45
C LYS A 234 23.50 10.67 0.60
N LEU A 235 22.25 10.22 0.75
CA LEU A 235 21.71 9.10 0.03
C LEU A 235 21.67 9.35 -1.48
N MET A 236 21.34 10.55 -1.90
CA MET A 236 21.33 10.97 -3.32
C MET A 236 22.71 11.36 -3.84
N ASN A 237 23.78 11.19 -3.05
CA ASN A 237 25.17 11.54 -3.41
C ASN A 237 25.31 12.98 -3.87
N HIS A 238 24.56 13.91 -3.27
CA HIS A 238 24.64 15.32 -3.60
C HIS A 238 26.05 15.87 -3.32
N GLN A 239 26.63 16.53 -4.34
CA GLN A 239 27.97 17.13 -4.25
C GLN A 239 27.83 18.64 -4.09
N GLY A 240 28.36 19.18 -3.01
CA GLY A 240 28.37 20.61 -2.75
C GLY A 240 27.74 21.02 -1.42
N THR A 241 27.46 22.30 -1.28
CA THR A 241 26.76 22.84 -0.11
C THR A 241 25.27 22.57 -0.22
N LEU A 242 24.69 22.13 0.87
CA LEU A 242 23.24 21.97 0.97
C LEU A 242 22.61 23.36 1.21
N ASP A 243 22.43 24.09 0.12
CA ASP A 243 21.71 25.36 0.14
C ASP A 243 20.23 25.17 -0.21
N ARG A 244 19.46 26.23 -0.16
CA ARG A 244 18.02 26.22 -0.43
C ARG A 244 17.66 25.68 -1.82
N THR A 245 18.52 25.88 -2.81
CA THR A 245 18.31 25.40 -4.17
C THR A 245 18.53 23.91 -4.25
N ALA A 246 19.60 23.41 -3.61
CA ALA A 246 19.89 21.99 -3.52
C ALA A 246 18.77 21.24 -2.76
N GLU A 247 18.28 21.79 -1.65
CA GLU A 247 17.14 21.20 -0.92
C GLU A 247 15.87 21.16 -1.78
N LEU A 248 15.63 22.19 -2.59
CA LEU A 248 14.50 22.20 -3.52
C LEU A 248 14.62 21.13 -4.60
N GLU A 249 15.80 20.93 -5.17
CA GLU A 249 16.05 19.87 -6.15
C GLU A 249 15.80 18.50 -5.54
N LEU A 250 16.36 18.21 -4.37
CA LEU A 250 16.16 16.96 -3.65
C LEU A 250 14.67 16.70 -3.34
N LEU A 251 13.96 17.73 -2.89
CA LEU A 251 12.53 17.68 -2.61
C LEU A 251 11.73 17.35 -3.87
N MET A 252 12.01 18.02 -4.98
CA MET A 252 11.30 17.84 -6.24
C MET A 252 11.56 16.47 -6.85
N ASP A 253 12.80 15.97 -6.81
CA ASP A 253 13.16 14.66 -7.33
C ASP A 253 12.47 13.55 -6.53
N THR A 254 12.50 13.65 -5.20
CA THR A 254 11.81 12.69 -4.31
C THR A 254 10.29 12.73 -4.53
N ALA A 255 9.69 13.93 -4.61
CA ALA A 255 8.27 14.10 -4.84
C ALA A 255 7.83 13.52 -6.19
N ASN A 256 8.57 13.76 -7.26
CA ASN A 256 8.28 13.22 -8.58
C ASN A 256 8.29 11.68 -8.60
N VAL A 257 9.27 11.07 -7.93
CA VAL A 257 9.35 9.60 -7.83
C VAL A 257 8.17 9.04 -7.05
N LEU A 258 7.92 9.55 -5.84
CA LEU A 258 6.87 9.02 -4.96
C LEU A 258 5.47 9.24 -5.53
N ILE A 259 5.13 10.47 -5.89
CA ILE A 259 3.79 10.80 -6.43
C ILE A 259 3.56 10.05 -7.74
N GLY A 260 4.54 10.12 -8.66
CA GLY A 260 4.40 9.49 -9.99
C GLY A 260 4.25 7.98 -9.92
N ALA A 261 5.03 7.31 -9.06
CA ALA A 261 4.95 5.87 -8.90
C ALA A 261 3.65 5.43 -8.20
N PHE A 262 3.28 6.12 -7.12
CA PHE A 262 2.06 5.83 -6.39
C PHE A 262 0.83 5.99 -7.28
N LEU A 263 0.67 7.15 -7.93
CA LEU A 263 -0.47 7.41 -8.81
C LEU A 263 -0.55 6.44 -9.98
N ARG A 264 0.59 6.00 -10.52
CA ARG A 264 0.62 4.96 -11.57
C ARG A 264 0.16 3.61 -11.05
N GLY A 265 0.63 3.20 -9.86
CA GLY A 265 0.20 1.97 -9.21
C GLY A 265 -1.31 1.97 -8.93
N TYR A 266 -1.80 3.07 -8.40
CA TYR A 266 -3.22 3.26 -8.07
C TYR A 266 -4.11 3.29 -9.32
N ALA A 267 -3.66 3.99 -10.37
CA ALA A 267 -4.32 4.05 -11.67
C ALA A 267 -4.47 2.67 -12.32
N ASN A 268 -3.39 1.87 -12.27
CA ASN A 268 -3.38 0.52 -12.83
C ASN A 268 -4.39 -0.40 -12.13
N GLN A 269 -4.51 -0.31 -10.82
CA GLN A 269 -5.45 -1.13 -10.05
C GLN A 269 -6.90 -0.71 -10.28
N LEU A 270 -7.16 0.59 -10.49
CA LEU A 270 -8.48 1.12 -10.82
C LEU A 270 -8.83 0.99 -12.31
N ASP A 271 -7.92 0.49 -13.14
CA ASP A 271 -8.03 0.53 -14.61
C ASP A 271 -8.44 1.93 -15.11
N THR A 272 -7.71 2.94 -14.63
CA THR A 272 -8.01 4.36 -14.89
C THR A 272 -6.73 5.17 -14.98
N PRO A 273 -6.30 5.55 -16.18
CA PRO A 273 -5.10 6.37 -16.32
C PRO A 273 -5.33 7.78 -15.75
N PHE A 274 -4.36 8.26 -14.97
CA PHE A 274 -4.34 9.63 -14.47
C PHE A 274 -3.37 10.50 -15.26
N SER A 275 -3.88 11.65 -15.72
CA SER A 275 -3.02 12.76 -16.17
C SER A 275 -2.58 13.56 -14.94
N GLN A 276 -1.30 13.85 -14.86
CA GLN A 276 -0.69 14.58 -13.75
C GLN A 276 -0.34 16.00 -14.20
N GLY A 277 -0.62 16.99 -13.36
CA GLY A 277 -0.20 18.37 -13.53
C GLY A 277 1.29 18.55 -13.24
N HIS A 278 1.79 19.77 -13.35
CA HIS A 278 3.12 20.09 -12.89
C HIS A 278 3.15 20.16 -11.35
N PRO A 279 4.21 19.64 -10.71
CA PRO A 279 4.37 19.79 -9.27
C PRO A 279 4.62 21.27 -8.91
N VAL A 280 4.02 21.70 -7.81
CA VAL A 280 4.09 23.08 -7.30
C VAL A 280 4.61 23.03 -5.88
N VAL A 281 5.66 23.80 -5.60
CA VAL A 281 6.17 23.96 -4.23
C VAL A 281 5.22 24.87 -3.46
N LEU A 282 4.62 24.36 -2.41
CA LEU A 282 3.72 25.12 -1.52
C LEU A 282 4.50 25.99 -0.53
N GLY A 283 5.69 25.55 -0.13
CA GLY A 283 6.58 26.25 0.76
C GLY A 283 7.78 25.41 1.16
N GLN A 284 8.84 26.09 1.64
CA GLN A 284 10.02 25.50 2.24
C GLN A 284 10.21 26.07 3.62
N HIS A 285 10.58 25.23 4.59
CA HIS A 285 10.84 25.60 5.98
C HIS A 285 9.67 26.39 6.61
N ARG A 286 8.44 25.89 6.40
CA ARG A 286 7.22 26.52 6.90
C ARG A 286 6.52 25.66 7.94
N PRO A 287 5.89 26.28 8.93
CA PRO A 287 4.93 25.58 9.79
C PRO A 287 3.78 25.01 8.95
N ILE A 288 3.34 23.81 9.27
CA ILE A 288 2.29 23.11 8.52
C ILE A 288 1.00 23.93 8.37
N ASN A 289 0.64 24.70 9.39
CA ASN A 289 -0.54 25.56 9.38
C ASN A 289 -0.54 26.60 8.26
N GLU A 290 0.63 27.10 7.87
CA GLU A 290 0.78 28.04 6.75
C GLU A 290 0.60 27.32 5.41
N LEU A 291 1.13 26.11 5.28
CA LEU A 291 1.07 25.30 4.06
C LEU A 291 -0.38 24.90 3.72
N ILE A 292 -1.19 24.55 4.73
CA ILE A 292 -2.57 24.11 4.54
C ILE A 292 -3.51 25.30 4.30
N ASN A 293 -3.32 26.43 4.98
CA ASN A 293 -4.20 27.58 4.87
C ASN A 293 -4.29 28.16 3.46
N THR A 294 -3.27 27.97 2.64
CA THR A 294 -3.21 28.46 1.26
C THR A 294 -4.22 27.76 0.35
N ASN A 295 -4.69 26.56 0.70
CA ASN A 295 -5.57 25.72 -0.14
C ASN A 295 -6.96 25.45 0.43
N LYS A 296 -7.34 26.06 1.56
CA LYS A 296 -8.61 25.82 2.27
C LYS A 296 -9.90 26.00 1.43
N SER A 297 -9.86 26.80 0.38
CA SER A 297 -11.06 27.13 -0.41
C SER A 297 -11.46 26.04 -1.41
N ARG A 298 -10.62 25.03 -1.63
CA ARG A 298 -10.82 24.01 -2.68
C ARG A 298 -11.47 22.73 -2.18
N TRP A 299 -11.37 22.43 -0.87
CA TRP A 299 -11.80 21.14 -0.32
C TRP A 299 -12.97 21.34 0.65
N ARG A 300 -14.10 20.69 0.40
CA ARG A 300 -15.23 20.63 1.36
C ARG A 300 -15.22 19.33 2.14
N ARG A 301 -15.24 18.23 1.42
CA ARG A 301 -15.19 16.88 1.93
C ARG A 301 -14.25 16.08 1.02
N THR A 302 -13.33 15.32 1.59
CA THR A 302 -12.30 14.66 0.80
C THR A 302 -12.04 13.26 1.33
N LEU A 303 -11.83 12.31 0.41
CA LEU A 303 -11.20 11.04 0.76
C LEU A 303 -9.70 11.31 0.84
N ALA A 304 -9.14 11.10 2.02
CA ALA A 304 -7.70 11.23 2.28
C ALA A 304 -7.08 9.85 2.43
N ILE A 305 -5.97 9.63 1.73
CA ILE A 305 -5.06 8.49 1.91
C ILE A 305 -3.73 9.05 2.38
N GLU A 306 -3.30 8.63 3.55
CA GLU A 306 -2.07 9.10 4.20
C GLU A 306 -1.07 7.96 4.32
N ILE A 307 0.18 8.22 3.96
CA ILE A 307 1.28 7.26 3.96
C ILE A 307 2.54 7.93 4.50
N ASN A 308 3.08 7.42 5.61
CA ASN A 308 4.26 7.97 6.25
C ASN A 308 5.49 7.14 5.87
N TYR A 309 6.23 7.56 4.85
CA TYR A 309 7.47 6.89 4.44
C TYR A 309 8.63 7.21 5.36
N ARG A 310 9.42 6.18 5.68
CA ARG A 310 10.66 6.29 6.44
C ARG A 310 11.76 5.49 5.78
N ILE A 311 12.98 5.99 5.86
CA ILE A 311 14.15 5.24 5.38
C ILE A 311 14.83 4.60 6.57
N GLN A 312 15.04 3.27 6.48
CA GLN A 312 15.70 2.52 7.55
C GLN A 312 17.11 3.06 7.79
N ASP A 313 17.49 3.21 9.06
CA ASP A 313 18.81 3.67 9.51
C ASP A 313 19.16 5.14 9.20
N TYR A 314 18.22 5.91 8.66
CA TYR A 314 18.37 7.33 8.34
C TYR A 314 17.24 8.17 8.93
N ALA A 315 17.54 9.46 9.22
CA ALA A 315 16.53 10.39 9.70
C ALA A 315 15.72 10.99 8.53
N VAL A 316 15.30 10.15 7.58
CA VAL A 316 14.51 10.58 6.42
C VAL A 316 13.07 10.16 6.61
N GLN A 317 12.17 11.14 6.67
CA GLN A 317 10.73 10.96 6.79
C GLN A 317 10.00 11.89 5.82
N CYS A 318 9.00 11.35 5.14
CA CYS A 318 8.10 12.14 4.32
C CYS A 318 6.69 11.55 4.33
N ASP A 319 5.68 12.42 4.34
CA ASP A 319 4.29 12.02 4.32
C ASP A 319 3.71 12.28 2.94
N LEU A 320 3.21 11.23 2.29
CA LEU A 320 2.42 11.34 1.08
C LEU A 320 0.94 11.36 1.45
N LEU A 321 0.26 12.42 1.09
CA LEU A 321 -1.17 12.60 1.30
C LEU A 321 -1.88 12.74 -0.04
N LEU A 322 -2.81 11.84 -0.33
CA LEU A 322 -3.67 11.93 -1.51
C LEU A 322 -5.06 12.40 -1.07
N LEU A 323 -5.54 13.45 -1.72
CA LEU A 323 -6.82 14.08 -1.45
C LEU A 323 -7.69 13.99 -2.70
N PHE A 324 -8.76 13.20 -2.64
CA PHE A 324 -9.71 13.08 -3.74
C PHE A 324 -10.91 13.98 -3.53
N THR A 325 -11.39 14.63 -4.58
CA THR A 325 -12.58 15.48 -4.52
C THR A 325 -13.83 14.68 -4.16
N GLU A 326 -14.82 15.32 -3.55
CA GLU A 326 -16.08 14.67 -3.17
C GLU A 326 -16.77 13.98 -4.36
N ASP A 327 -16.79 14.63 -5.52
CA ASP A 327 -17.34 14.07 -6.76
C ASP A 327 -16.61 12.80 -7.23
N SER A 328 -15.32 12.71 -6.97
CA SER A 328 -14.49 11.55 -7.33
C SER A 328 -14.84 10.31 -6.51
N ILE A 329 -15.28 10.49 -5.26
CA ILE A 329 -15.56 9.36 -4.36
C ILE A 329 -16.68 8.48 -4.91
N ALA A 330 -17.72 9.07 -5.47
CA ALA A 330 -18.81 8.31 -6.09
C ALA A 330 -18.32 7.46 -7.27
N THR A 331 -17.50 8.04 -8.14
CA THR A 331 -16.89 7.34 -9.29
C THR A 331 -15.96 6.20 -8.83
N MET A 332 -15.14 6.46 -7.83
CA MET A 332 -14.23 5.47 -7.26
C MET A 332 -14.98 4.33 -6.58
N ASN A 333 -16.00 4.63 -5.76
CA ASN A 333 -16.84 3.62 -5.11
C ASN A 333 -17.51 2.71 -6.14
N ASN A 334 -18.02 3.26 -7.24
CA ASN A 334 -18.62 2.46 -8.31
C ASN A 334 -17.60 1.47 -8.91
N LYS A 335 -16.35 1.91 -9.16
CA LYS A 335 -15.30 1.03 -9.65
C LYS A 335 -14.95 -0.06 -8.65
N ILE A 336 -14.81 0.29 -7.37
CA ILE A 336 -14.50 -0.64 -6.27
C ILE A 336 -15.60 -1.68 -6.09
N MET A 337 -16.88 -1.30 -6.21
CA MET A 337 -18.00 -2.23 -6.11
C MET A 337 -17.95 -3.35 -7.16
N HIS A 338 -17.30 -3.13 -8.29
CA HIS A 338 -17.06 -4.18 -9.30
C HIS A 338 -15.89 -5.11 -8.96
N MET A 339 -15.07 -4.75 -7.98
CA MET A 339 -13.93 -5.55 -7.52
C MET A 339 -14.30 -6.47 -6.35
N LEU A 340 -15.31 -6.10 -5.56
CA LEU A 340 -15.83 -6.87 -4.42
C LEU A 340 -16.66 -8.08 -4.87
#